data_04bac0e81690e381707d6cbd7a979c99
#
_entry.id   04bac0e81690e381707d6cbd7a979c99
#
_cell.length_a   1.000
_cell.length_b   1.000
_cell.length_c   1.000
_cell.angle_alpha   90.00
_cell.angle_beta   90.00
_cell.angle_gamma   90.00
#
_symmetry.space_group_name_H-M   'P 1'
#
loop_
_entity.id
_entity.type
_entity.pdbx_description
1 polymer ?
#
loop_
_entity_poly.entity_id
_entity_poly.type
_entity_poly.pdbx_seq_one_letter_code
_entity_poly.pdbx_strand_id
1 'polypeptide(L)'
;MTAPVFVDTNVFLYALDRENLKKQRAARAWREELWKNRLGRISFQVLQEFYVQAARKWPNARDEARAEVKDLLAWQPVTVDAAILERGWKLQDRYQLSFWDALIVAAAKTCGCRYLLTEDLQTNQDLDGILVISPFLTEPTSLSL
;
A
#
# COMPACT_ATOMS: atom_id res chain seq x y z
N MET A 1 0.52 12.95 12.28
CA MET A 1 0.80 11.54 11.88
C MET A 1 2.28 11.29 12.05
N THR A 2 2.64 10.32 12.88
CA THR A 2 4.04 10.04 13.22
C THR A 2 4.46 8.60 12.91
N ALA A 3 3.51 7.68 12.76
CA ALA A 3 3.81 6.29 12.49
C ALA A 3 3.84 6.00 10.99
N PRO A 4 4.80 5.18 10.51
CA PRO A 4 4.83 4.79 9.11
C PRO A 4 3.58 4.01 8.71
N VAL A 5 3.15 4.23 7.47
CA VAL A 5 2.00 3.59 6.86
C VAL A 5 2.44 2.83 5.61
N PHE A 6 2.18 1.54 5.57
CA PHE A 6 2.41 0.74 4.36
C PHE A 6 1.20 0.89 3.43
N VAL A 7 1.45 1.16 2.16
CA VAL A 7 0.39 1.45 1.19
C VAL A 7 0.29 0.32 0.18
N ASP A 8 -0.88 -0.29 0.10
CA ASP A 8 -1.16 -1.38 -0.84
C ASP A 8 -1.42 -0.84 -2.25
N THR A 9 -1.31 -1.72 -3.22
CA THR A 9 -1.43 -1.44 -4.65
C THR A 9 -2.70 -0.69 -5.02
N ASN A 10 -3.85 -1.08 -4.44
CA ASN A 10 -5.14 -0.49 -4.81
C ASN A 10 -5.20 1.03 -4.59
N VAL A 11 -4.49 1.55 -3.59
CA VAL A 11 -4.49 2.99 -3.30
C VAL A 11 -3.87 3.78 -4.46
N PHE A 12 -2.76 3.30 -5.00
CA PHE A 12 -2.11 3.95 -6.14
C PHE A 12 -2.94 3.83 -7.42
N LEU A 13 -3.65 2.71 -7.60
CA LEU A 13 -4.55 2.54 -8.73
C LEU A 13 -5.72 3.52 -8.66
N TYR A 14 -6.34 3.67 -7.50
CA TYR A 14 -7.42 4.66 -7.35
C TYR A 14 -6.93 6.09 -7.56
N ALA A 15 -5.70 6.39 -7.21
CA ALA A 15 -5.13 7.72 -7.44
C ALA A 15 -5.06 8.09 -8.93
N LEU A 16 -5.03 7.10 -9.82
CA LEU A 16 -5.07 7.31 -11.28
C LEU A 16 -6.49 7.17 -11.88
N ASP A 17 -7.43 6.60 -11.13
CA ASP A 17 -8.74 6.22 -11.67
C ASP A 17 -9.64 7.44 -11.88
N ARG A 18 -9.81 7.85 -13.13
CA ARG A 18 -10.63 9.00 -13.51
C ARG A 18 -12.13 8.68 -13.55
N GLU A 19 -12.50 7.40 -13.48
CA GLU A 19 -13.91 6.99 -13.48
C GLU A 19 -14.53 7.02 -12.09
N ASN A 20 -13.71 7.04 -11.04
CA ASN A 20 -14.17 7.11 -9.66
C ASN A 20 -13.50 8.30 -8.95
N LEU A 21 -14.06 9.48 -9.15
CA LEU A 21 -13.45 10.71 -8.66
C LEU A 21 -13.43 10.83 -7.14
N LYS A 22 -14.41 10.24 -6.46
CA LYS A 22 -14.45 10.25 -5.00
C LYS A 22 -13.28 9.46 -4.41
N LYS A 23 -13.06 8.24 -4.92
CA LYS A 23 -11.94 7.40 -4.47
C LYS A 23 -10.61 7.95 -4.92
N GLN A 24 -10.56 8.54 -6.12
CA GLN A 24 -9.34 9.18 -6.60
C GLN A 24 -8.88 10.30 -5.66
N ARG A 25 -9.80 11.15 -5.21
CA ARG A 25 -9.47 12.24 -4.29
C ARG A 25 -8.96 11.72 -2.96
N ALA A 26 -9.62 10.70 -2.40
CA ALA A 26 -9.21 10.10 -1.14
C ALA A 26 -7.82 9.46 -1.26
N ALA A 27 -7.57 8.69 -2.31
CA ALA A 27 -6.29 8.05 -2.55
C ALA A 27 -5.16 9.07 -2.73
N ARG A 28 -5.43 10.14 -3.48
CA ARG A 28 -4.45 11.22 -3.70
C ARG A 28 -4.15 11.98 -2.42
N ALA A 29 -5.15 12.21 -1.58
CA ALA A 29 -4.95 12.86 -0.28
C ALA A 29 -4.02 12.04 0.61
N TRP A 30 -4.18 10.73 0.66
CA TRP A 30 -3.28 9.84 1.39
C TRP A 30 -1.87 9.87 0.83
N ARG A 31 -1.72 9.73 -0.48
CA ARG A 31 -0.41 9.74 -1.12
C ARG A 31 0.34 11.04 -0.85
N GLU A 32 -0.34 12.16 -0.98
CA GLU A 32 0.25 13.48 -0.75
C GLU A 32 0.68 13.66 0.70
N GLU A 33 -0.17 13.30 1.65
CA GLU A 33 0.12 13.43 3.07
C GLU A 33 1.30 12.55 3.48
N LEU A 34 1.34 11.31 3.00
CA LEU A 34 2.43 10.39 3.29
C LEU A 34 3.73 10.82 2.63
N TRP A 35 3.66 11.38 1.43
CA TRP A 35 4.82 11.94 0.75
C TRP A 35 5.40 13.11 1.52
N LYS A 36 4.56 14.05 1.88
CA LYS A 36 4.93 15.27 2.60
C LYS A 36 5.60 14.97 3.94
N ASN A 37 5.08 14.00 4.68
CA ASN A 37 5.59 13.66 6.01
C ASN A 37 6.64 12.55 5.99
N ARG A 38 6.96 11.98 4.82
CA ARG A 38 7.94 10.90 4.63
C ARG A 38 7.58 9.64 5.44
N LEU A 39 6.29 9.35 5.53
CA LEU A 39 5.78 8.21 6.30
C LEU A 39 5.24 7.08 5.44
N GLY A 40 5.20 7.22 4.12
CA GLY A 40 4.78 6.15 3.23
C GLY A 40 5.84 5.07 3.09
N ARG A 41 5.40 3.80 3.10
CA ARG A 41 6.26 2.64 2.88
C ARG A 41 5.60 1.73 1.86
N ILE A 42 6.41 1.08 1.06
CA ILE A 42 5.96 0.14 0.02
C ILE A 42 7.00 -0.95 -0.17
N SER A 43 6.62 -1.97 -0.94
CA SER A 43 7.54 -3.01 -1.42
C SER A 43 7.63 -2.95 -2.95
N PHE A 44 8.63 -3.61 -3.53
CA PHE A 44 8.70 -3.79 -4.97
C PHE A 44 7.52 -4.58 -5.51
N GLN A 45 6.95 -5.50 -4.73
CA GLN A 45 5.73 -6.19 -5.11
C GLN A 45 4.61 -5.19 -5.42
N VAL A 46 4.41 -4.18 -4.56
CA VAL A 46 3.39 -3.15 -4.77
C VAL A 46 3.64 -2.40 -6.09
N LEU A 47 4.89 -2.01 -6.35
CA LEU A 47 5.23 -1.30 -7.59
C LEU A 47 4.97 -2.15 -8.83
N GLN A 48 5.35 -3.43 -8.77
CA GLN A 48 5.15 -4.36 -9.87
C GLN A 48 3.67 -4.59 -10.17
N GLU A 49 2.87 -4.86 -9.13
CA GLU A 49 1.43 -5.05 -9.27
C GLU A 49 0.75 -3.80 -9.79
N PHE A 50 1.13 -2.64 -9.25
CA PHE A 50 0.59 -1.36 -9.69
C PHE A 50 0.84 -1.14 -11.18
N TYR A 51 2.08 -1.31 -11.63
CA TYR A 51 2.43 -1.09 -13.04
C TYR A 51 1.67 -2.02 -13.96
N VAL A 52 1.65 -3.31 -13.65
CA VAL A 52 0.96 -4.31 -14.48
C VAL A 52 -0.53 -4.02 -14.59
N GLN A 53 -1.17 -3.71 -13.47
CA GLN A 53 -2.61 -3.44 -13.46
C GLN A 53 -2.96 -2.11 -14.12
N ALA A 54 -2.18 -1.06 -13.88
CA ALA A 54 -2.38 0.24 -14.49
C ALA A 54 -2.20 0.18 -16.02
N ALA A 55 -1.15 -0.49 -16.49
CA ALA A 55 -0.88 -0.64 -17.92
C ALA A 55 -1.97 -1.46 -18.63
N ARG A 56 -2.56 -2.44 -17.93
CA ARG A 56 -3.67 -3.23 -18.47
C ARG A 56 -4.97 -2.43 -18.54
N LYS A 57 -5.28 -1.72 -17.46
CA LYS A 57 -6.55 -0.99 -17.34
C LYS A 57 -6.54 0.30 -18.16
N TRP A 58 -5.41 0.97 -18.22
CA TRP A 58 -5.26 2.25 -18.92
C TRP A 58 -4.05 2.23 -19.85
N PRO A 59 -4.15 1.55 -21.01
CA PRO A 59 -2.99 1.42 -21.91
C PRO A 59 -2.42 2.75 -22.37
N ASN A 60 -3.25 3.79 -22.48
CA ASN A 60 -2.84 5.12 -22.91
C ASN A 60 -2.15 5.93 -21.80
N ALA A 61 -2.24 5.47 -20.55
CA ALA A 61 -1.61 6.09 -19.39
C ALA A 61 -0.37 5.33 -18.90
N ARG A 62 0.23 4.51 -19.76
CA ARG A 62 1.40 3.68 -19.39
C ARG A 62 2.58 4.54 -18.94
N ASP A 63 2.83 5.64 -19.62
CA ASP A 63 3.93 6.54 -19.27
C ASP A 63 3.69 7.23 -17.93
N GLU A 64 2.44 7.58 -17.63
CA GLU A 64 2.04 8.13 -16.34
C GLU A 64 2.27 7.10 -15.21
N ALA A 65 1.93 5.83 -15.45
CA ALA A 65 2.19 4.76 -14.48
C ALA A 65 3.69 4.56 -14.25
N ARG A 66 4.50 4.61 -15.29
CA ARG A 66 5.95 4.51 -15.17
C ARG A 66 6.55 5.68 -14.40
N ALA A 67 6.03 6.89 -14.61
CA ALA A 67 6.47 8.07 -13.88
C ALA A 67 6.14 7.93 -12.38
N GLU A 68 4.96 7.40 -12.04
CA GLU A 68 4.59 7.17 -10.64
C GLU A 68 5.52 6.15 -9.98
N VAL A 69 5.84 5.06 -10.67
CA VAL A 69 6.79 4.07 -10.14
C VAL A 69 8.15 4.73 -9.86
N LYS A 70 8.64 5.54 -10.78
CA LYS A 70 9.91 6.24 -10.59
C LYS A 70 9.87 7.19 -9.39
N ASP A 71 8.77 7.92 -9.21
CA ASP A 71 8.62 8.81 -8.06
C ASP A 71 8.61 8.01 -6.74
N LEU A 72 7.91 6.88 -6.72
CA LEU A 72 7.78 6.07 -5.52
C LEU A 72 9.06 5.33 -5.14
N LEU A 73 10.06 5.26 -6.02
CA LEU A 73 11.38 4.74 -5.64
C LEU A 73 12.02 5.57 -4.53
N ALA A 74 11.62 6.84 -4.39
CA ALA A 74 12.07 7.69 -3.28
C ALA A 74 11.59 7.18 -1.91
N TRP A 75 10.56 6.34 -1.87
CA TRP A 75 10.09 5.71 -0.63
C TRP A 75 10.94 4.51 -0.21
N GLN A 76 11.98 4.19 -0.96
CA GLN A 76 12.92 3.10 -0.67
C GLN A 76 12.18 1.75 -0.50
N PRO A 77 11.51 1.27 -1.55
CA PRO A 77 10.70 0.05 -1.47
C PRO A 77 11.54 -1.15 -1.04
N VAL A 78 10.98 -1.97 -0.13
CA VAL A 78 11.67 -3.18 0.32
C VAL A 78 11.59 -4.27 -0.74
N THR A 79 12.65 -5.07 -0.82
CA THR A 79 12.70 -6.25 -1.68
C THR A 79 12.18 -7.45 -0.89
N VAL A 80 11.40 -8.31 -1.57
CA VAL A 80 10.94 -9.55 -0.97
C VAL A 80 12.11 -10.54 -0.95
N ASP A 81 12.60 -10.83 0.25
CA ASP A 81 13.69 -11.76 0.48
C ASP A 81 13.20 -13.02 1.23
N ALA A 82 14.14 -13.90 1.59
CA ALA A 82 13.81 -15.14 2.30
C ALA A 82 13.10 -14.86 3.63
N ALA A 83 13.53 -13.85 4.37
CA ALA A 83 12.92 -13.50 5.65
C ALA A 83 11.48 -13.06 5.49
N ILE A 84 11.18 -12.27 4.47
CA ILE A 84 9.80 -11.85 4.17
C ILE A 84 8.95 -13.04 3.73
N LEU A 85 9.48 -13.96 2.92
CA LEU A 85 8.76 -15.17 2.53
C LEU A 85 8.37 -16.01 3.75
N GLU A 86 9.32 -16.26 4.65
CA GLU A 86 9.07 -17.06 5.84
C GLU A 86 8.05 -16.39 6.77
N ARG A 87 8.17 -15.08 6.96
CA ARG A 87 7.18 -14.30 7.73
C ARG A 87 5.81 -14.36 7.07
N GLY A 88 5.78 -14.29 5.75
CA GLY A 88 4.54 -14.38 4.98
C GLY A 88 3.83 -15.70 5.20
N TRP A 89 4.55 -16.84 5.19
CA TRP A 89 3.95 -18.14 5.45
C TRP A 89 3.33 -18.20 6.85
N LYS A 90 4.02 -17.68 7.87
CA LYS A 90 3.49 -17.64 9.24
C LYS A 90 2.20 -16.82 9.34
N LEU A 91 2.16 -15.67 8.68
CA LEU A 91 0.98 -14.81 8.66
C LEU A 91 -0.16 -15.44 7.87
N GLN A 92 0.16 -16.10 6.75
CA GLN A 92 -0.82 -16.84 5.96
C GLN A 92 -1.52 -17.92 6.79
N ASP A 93 -0.74 -18.70 7.53
CA ASP A 93 -1.28 -19.79 8.36
C ASP A 93 -2.09 -19.24 9.52
N ARG A 94 -1.62 -18.20 10.18
CA ARG A 94 -2.26 -17.65 11.37
C ARG A 94 -3.57 -16.93 11.07
N TYR A 95 -3.62 -16.18 9.98
CA TYR A 95 -4.76 -15.32 9.65
C TYR A 95 -5.55 -15.79 8.44
N GLN A 96 -5.14 -16.88 7.81
CA GLN A 96 -5.78 -17.45 6.62
C GLN A 96 -5.89 -16.43 5.47
N LEU A 97 -4.82 -15.68 5.27
CA LEU A 97 -4.70 -14.74 4.17
C LEU A 97 -4.29 -15.47 2.89
N SER A 98 -4.52 -14.84 1.74
CA SER A 98 -3.85 -15.27 0.52
C SER A 98 -2.34 -15.09 0.70
N PHE A 99 -1.55 -15.85 -0.04
CA PHE A 99 -0.10 -15.72 0.00
C PHE A 99 0.35 -14.28 -0.32
N TRP A 100 -0.26 -13.69 -1.34
CA TRP A 100 0.11 -12.33 -1.78
C TRP A 100 -0.23 -11.27 -0.74
N ASP A 101 -1.38 -11.39 -0.08
CA ASP A 101 -1.75 -10.49 1.02
C ASP A 101 -0.83 -10.69 2.23
N ALA A 102 -0.46 -11.94 2.52
CA ALA A 102 0.47 -12.24 3.60
C ALA A 102 1.84 -11.60 3.35
N LEU A 103 2.32 -11.58 2.10
CA LEU A 103 3.57 -10.89 1.75
C LEU A 103 3.48 -9.39 1.96
N ILE A 104 2.34 -8.78 1.65
CA ILE A 104 2.11 -7.34 1.90
C ILE A 104 2.23 -7.05 3.40
N VAL A 105 1.58 -7.85 4.24
CA VAL A 105 1.65 -7.68 5.70
C VAL A 105 3.07 -7.90 6.21
N ALA A 106 3.76 -8.92 5.70
CA ALA A 106 5.14 -9.22 6.07
C ALA A 106 6.08 -8.07 5.71
N ALA A 107 5.90 -7.46 4.53
CA ALA A 107 6.68 -6.30 4.12
C ALA A 107 6.39 -5.09 5.02
N ALA A 108 5.13 -4.87 5.37
CA ALA A 108 4.74 -3.79 6.29
C ALA A 108 5.43 -3.94 7.65
N LYS A 109 5.49 -5.16 8.18
CA LYS A 109 6.21 -5.43 9.44
C LYS A 109 7.70 -5.17 9.30
N THR A 110 8.30 -5.59 8.20
CA THR A 110 9.73 -5.37 7.93
C THR A 110 10.07 -3.89 7.87
N CYS A 111 9.15 -3.06 7.36
CA CYS A 111 9.30 -1.60 7.32
C CYS A 111 9.05 -0.91 8.65
N GLY A 112 8.67 -1.64 9.69
CA GLY A 112 8.33 -1.04 10.99
C GLY A 112 7.03 -0.26 10.97
N CYS A 113 6.11 -0.59 10.07
CA CYS A 113 4.84 0.10 9.96
C CYS A 113 3.87 -0.31 11.06
N ARG A 114 3.04 0.63 11.49
CA ARG A 114 1.91 0.36 12.37
C ARG A 114 0.62 0.14 11.60
N TYR A 115 0.50 0.73 10.42
CA TYR A 115 -0.73 0.72 9.63
C TYR A 115 -0.50 0.14 8.25
N LEU A 116 -1.50 -0.58 7.76
CA LEU A 116 -1.59 -1.02 6.36
C LEU A 116 -2.81 -0.36 5.73
N LEU A 117 -2.56 0.51 4.76
CA LEU A 117 -3.60 1.23 4.04
C LEU A 117 -4.03 0.40 2.84
N THR A 118 -5.24 -0.17 2.90
CA THR A 118 -5.76 -1.02 1.84
C THR A 118 -7.29 -1.09 1.88
N GLU A 119 -7.90 -1.31 0.72
CA GLU A 119 -9.32 -1.62 0.59
C GLU A 119 -9.59 -3.13 0.62
N ASP A 120 -8.57 -3.95 0.35
CA ASP A 120 -8.76 -5.38 0.07
C ASP A 120 -8.87 -6.26 1.31
N LEU A 121 -8.44 -5.77 2.47
CA LEU A 121 -8.52 -6.51 3.73
C LEU A 121 -9.55 -5.86 4.65
N GLN A 122 -9.97 -6.62 5.66
CA GLN A 122 -10.98 -6.14 6.61
C GLN A 122 -10.43 -4.96 7.42
N THR A 123 -11.12 -3.82 7.33
CA THR A 123 -10.73 -2.61 8.07
C THR A 123 -10.81 -2.85 9.57
N ASN A 124 -9.90 -2.23 10.31
CA ASN A 124 -9.71 -2.35 11.75
C ASN A 124 -9.23 -3.72 12.23
N GLN A 125 -8.89 -4.64 11.31
CA GLN A 125 -8.28 -5.90 11.68
C GLN A 125 -6.83 -5.66 12.11
N ASP A 126 -6.43 -6.32 13.20
CA ASP A 126 -5.03 -6.32 13.66
C ASP A 126 -4.35 -7.59 13.14
N LEU A 127 -3.33 -7.40 12.31
CA LEU A 127 -2.56 -8.49 11.74
C LEU A 127 -1.15 -8.47 12.35
N ASP A 128 -1.01 -9.12 13.49
CA ASP A 128 0.26 -9.22 14.21
C ASP A 128 0.87 -7.84 14.51
N GLY A 129 0.03 -6.91 14.96
CA GLY A 129 0.42 -5.55 15.30
C GLY A 129 0.29 -4.53 14.18
N ILE A 130 -0.06 -4.97 12.97
CA ILE A 130 -0.35 -4.09 11.85
C ILE A 130 -1.86 -3.87 11.77
N LEU A 131 -2.29 -2.63 11.97
CA LEU A 131 -3.71 -2.29 11.90
C LEU A 131 -4.10 -1.94 10.47
N VAL A 132 -5.09 -2.66 9.95
CA VAL A 132 -5.63 -2.40 8.61
C VAL A 132 -6.56 -1.18 8.68
N ILE A 133 -6.32 -0.21 7.80
CA ILE A 133 -7.16 0.98 7.65
C ILE A 133 -7.59 1.14 6.20
N SER A 134 -8.83 1.58 5.99
CA SER A 134 -9.34 1.86 4.65
C SER A 134 -9.04 3.30 4.26
N PRO A 135 -8.49 3.55 3.06
CA PRO A 135 -8.26 4.92 2.59
C PRO A 135 -9.55 5.71 2.38
N PHE A 136 -10.70 5.02 2.31
CA PHE A 136 -11.99 5.63 2.02
C PHE A 136 -12.85 5.83 3.27
N LEU A 137 -12.49 5.19 4.37
CA LEU A 137 -13.20 5.31 5.67
C LEU A 137 -12.39 6.09 6.70
N THR A 138 -11.11 6.31 6.45
CA THR A 138 -10.19 6.98 7.36
C THR A 138 -9.49 8.11 6.61
N GLU A 139 -9.46 9.30 7.18
CA GLU A 139 -8.72 10.42 6.61
C GLU A 139 -7.27 10.41 7.11
N PRO A 140 -6.30 10.90 6.30
CA PRO A 140 -4.89 10.92 6.72
C PRO A 140 -4.66 11.65 8.04
N THR A 141 -5.38 12.77 8.25
CA THR A 141 -5.22 13.59 9.45
C THR A 141 -5.73 12.94 10.72
N SER A 142 -6.61 11.92 10.60
CA SER A 142 -7.17 11.22 11.77
C SER A 142 -6.17 10.29 12.45
N LEU A 143 -5.02 10.02 11.81
CA LEU A 143 -3.95 9.21 12.40
C LEU A 143 -2.93 10.03 13.18
N SER A 144 -3.19 11.29 13.43
CA SER A 144 -2.34 12.12 14.27
C SER A 144 -2.37 11.59 15.70
N LEU A 145 -1.26 11.10 16.16
CA LEU A 145 -1.10 10.53 17.50
C LEU A 145 -0.11 11.35 18.29
#